data_dbe180e9cf4d508df9c8590e0a6c8724
#
_entry.id   dbe180e9cf4d508df9c8590e0a6c8724
#
_cell.length_a   1.000
_cell.length_b   1.000
_cell.length_c   1.000
_cell.angle_alpha   90.00
_cell.angle_beta   90.00
_cell.angle_gamma   90.00
#
_symmetry.space_group_name_H-M   'P 1'
#
loop_
_entity.id
_entity.type
_entity.pdbx_description
1 polymer ?
#
loop_
_entity_poly.entity_id
_entity_poly.type
_entity_poly.pdbx_seq_one_letter_code
_entity_poly.pdbx_strand_id
1 'polypeptide(L)'
;MNLFRAALCLTLVAPASVLAMPQASTLALCTRSATLLACQDRHGSYYSVRTEGSHFYLRGFDSATRRLWAQTNSRYGSLTFFTGLASDGEAWVGYSRRVGWTTLNRVSSSSGQRFNLHCSLLGGCR
;
A
#
# COMPACT_ATOMS: atom_id res chain seq x y z
N MET A 1 35.19 61.76 16.86
CA MET A 1 34.45 60.67 17.55
C MET A 1 33.50 60.05 16.59
N ASN A 2 33.91 58.98 15.98
CA ASN A 2 33.11 58.29 15.00
C ASN A 2 32.58 57.02 15.61
N LEU A 3 31.31 57.08 15.94
CA LEU A 3 30.58 55.89 16.33
C LEU A 3 30.17 55.13 15.10
N PHE A 4 30.96 54.11 14.74
CA PHE A 4 30.54 53.13 13.76
C PHE A 4 29.48 52.25 14.39
N ARG A 5 28.24 52.54 14.08
CA ARG A 5 27.12 51.59 14.29
C ARG A 5 27.21 50.54 13.22
N ALA A 6 27.82 49.41 13.56
CA ALA A 6 27.66 48.23 12.75
C ALA A 6 26.21 47.74 12.89
N ALA A 7 25.44 47.96 11.86
CA ALA A 7 24.11 47.35 11.73
C ALA A 7 24.33 45.87 11.45
N LEU A 8 24.12 45.05 12.48
CA LEU A 8 24.12 43.61 12.34
C LEU A 8 22.81 43.21 11.67
N CYS A 9 22.86 43.01 10.37
CA CYS A 9 21.75 42.38 9.65
C CYS A 9 21.67 40.93 10.08
N LEU A 10 20.81 40.65 11.05
CA LEU A 10 20.38 39.30 11.31
C LEU A 10 19.50 38.83 10.17
N THR A 11 20.08 38.15 9.21
CA THR A 11 19.30 37.39 8.24
C THR A 11 18.70 36.17 8.98
N LEU A 12 17.45 36.31 9.35
CA LEU A 12 16.60 35.19 9.78
C LEU A 12 16.44 34.26 8.58
N VAL A 13 17.32 33.28 8.50
CA VAL A 13 17.08 32.12 7.64
C VAL A 13 15.94 31.34 8.30
N ALA A 14 14.73 31.61 7.85
CA ALA A 14 13.60 30.75 8.21
C ALA A 14 13.92 29.31 7.75
N PRO A 15 13.86 28.29 8.63
CA PRO A 15 13.98 26.93 8.17
C PRO A 15 12.83 26.69 7.20
N ALA A 16 13.18 26.44 5.94
CA ALA A 16 12.20 25.92 5.00
C ALA A 16 11.68 24.63 5.59
N SER A 17 10.47 24.65 6.08
CA SER A 17 9.76 23.44 6.46
C SER A 17 9.60 22.64 5.18
N VAL A 18 10.50 21.69 4.98
CA VAL A 18 10.33 20.68 3.95
C VAL A 18 9.14 19.88 4.42
N LEU A 19 7.96 20.29 3.97
CA LEU A 19 6.78 19.43 4.07
C LEU A 19 7.18 18.14 3.39
N ALA A 20 7.32 17.08 4.18
CA ALA A 20 7.50 15.75 3.66
C ALA A 20 6.21 15.39 2.90
N MET A 21 6.11 15.82 1.66
CA MET A 21 5.15 15.24 0.75
C MET A 21 5.41 13.74 0.71
N PRO A 22 4.37 12.90 0.78
CA PRO A 22 4.55 11.49 0.49
C PRO A 22 5.29 11.43 -0.84
N GLN A 23 6.50 10.93 -0.78
CA GLN A 23 7.37 10.97 -1.95
C GLN A 23 6.69 10.20 -3.06
N ALA A 24 6.49 10.84 -4.19
CA ALA A 24 6.09 10.21 -5.44
C ALA A 24 7.06 9.10 -5.90
N SER A 25 8.08 8.82 -5.11
CA SER A 25 9.10 7.78 -5.29
C SER A 25 8.56 6.35 -5.24
N THR A 26 7.33 6.15 -4.75
CA THR A 26 6.64 4.86 -4.73
C THR A 26 5.67 4.69 -5.89
N LEU A 27 5.67 5.61 -6.86
CA LEU A 27 4.88 5.43 -8.07
C LEU A 27 5.42 4.22 -8.85
N ALA A 28 4.68 3.13 -8.77
CA ALA A 28 4.96 1.95 -9.56
C ALA A 28 4.69 2.23 -11.04
N LEU A 29 5.60 1.79 -11.90
CA LEU A 29 5.35 1.72 -13.32
C LEU A 29 4.48 0.49 -13.59
N CYS A 30 3.33 0.69 -14.20
CA CYS A 30 2.38 -0.37 -14.46
C CYS A 30 2.16 -0.59 -15.96
N THR A 31 2.05 -1.85 -16.32
CA THR A 31 1.58 -2.30 -17.64
C THR A 31 0.23 -2.96 -17.45
N ARG A 32 -0.72 -2.64 -18.29
CA ARG A 32 -2.08 -3.15 -18.20
C ARG A 32 -2.56 -3.73 -19.52
N SER A 33 -3.18 -4.89 -19.45
CA SER A 33 -4.01 -5.47 -20.51
C SER A 33 -5.44 -5.69 -20.00
N ALA A 34 -6.31 -6.31 -20.78
CA ALA A 34 -7.69 -6.59 -20.38
C ALA A 34 -7.78 -7.47 -19.11
N THR A 35 -6.82 -8.38 -18.92
CA THR A 35 -6.85 -9.39 -17.83
C THR A 35 -5.65 -9.35 -16.92
N LEU A 36 -4.65 -8.53 -17.22
CA LEU A 36 -3.41 -8.48 -16.45
C LEU A 36 -3.03 -7.04 -16.12
N LEU A 37 -2.69 -6.82 -14.86
CA LEU A 37 -2.01 -5.63 -14.39
C LEU A 37 -0.68 -6.06 -13.78
N ALA A 38 0.42 -5.48 -14.21
CA ALA A 38 1.74 -5.73 -13.65
C ALA A 38 2.41 -4.40 -13.31
N CYS A 39 2.88 -4.26 -12.10
CA CYS A 39 3.48 -3.04 -11.57
C CYS A 39 4.84 -3.32 -10.96
N GLN A 40 5.78 -2.39 -11.14
CA GLN A 40 7.11 -2.45 -10.54
C GLN A 40 7.45 -1.08 -9.95
N ASP A 41 7.97 -1.04 -8.74
CA ASP A 41 8.45 0.19 -8.13
C ASP A 41 9.96 0.42 -8.35
N ARG A 42 10.48 1.54 -7.85
CA ARG A 42 11.90 1.89 -7.98
C ARG A 42 12.83 0.98 -7.19
N HIS A 43 12.33 0.32 -6.17
CA HIS A 43 13.11 -0.51 -5.26
C HIS A 43 13.16 -1.98 -5.69
N GLY A 44 12.55 -2.30 -6.83
CA GLY A 44 12.50 -3.65 -7.34
C GLY A 44 11.35 -4.50 -6.80
N SER A 45 10.49 -3.93 -5.95
CA SER A 45 9.23 -4.59 -5.58
C SER A 45 8.30 -4.61 -6.79
N TYR A 46 7.61 -5.71 -6.99
CA TYR A 46 6.64 -5.83 -8.07
C TYR A 46 5.43 -6.63 -7.61
N TYR A 47 4.33 -6.39 -8.30
CA TYR A 47 3.14 -7.22 -8.16
C TYR A 47 2.41 -7.33 -9.50
N SER A 48 1.67 -8.40 -9.64
CA SER A 48 0.77 -8.58 -10.77
C SER A 48 -0.59 -9.07 -10.30
N VAL A 49 -1.61 -8.65 -11.01
CA VAL A 49 -2.99 -9.09 -10.79
C VAL A 49 -3.51 -9.63 -12.11
N ARG A 50 -3.88 -10.90 -12.12
CA ARG A 50 -4.55 -11.54 -13.24
C ARG A 50 -6.01 -11.78 -12.88
N THR A 51 -6.91 -11.32 -13.73
CA THR A 51 -8.34 -11.50 -13.57
C THR A 51 -8.82 -12.63 -14.45
N GLU A 52 -9.57 -13.55 -13.87
CA GLU A 52 -10.15 -14.69 -14.57
C GLU A 52 -11.55 -14.97 -14.01
N GLY A 53 -12.58 -14.46 -14.70
CA GLY A 53 -13.95 -14.50 -14.20
C GLY A 53 -14.09 -13.75 -12.86
N SER A 54 -14.56 -14.43 -11.83
CA SER A 54 -14.72 -13.91 -10.49
C SER A 54 -13.48 -14.10 -9.61
N HIS A 55 -12.39 -14.60 -10.18
CA HIS A 55 -11.14 -14.88 -9.48
C HIS A 55 -10.07 -13.86 -9.85
N PHE A 56 -9.29 -13.45 -8.85
CA PHE A 56 -8.15 -12.56 -9.01
C PHE A 56 -6.93 -13.28 -8.46
N TYR A 57 -5.92 -13.45 -9.29
CA TYR A 57 -4.66 -14.06 -8.90
C TYR A 57 -3.61 -12.97 -8.77
N LEU A 58 -3.19 -12.74 -7.53
CA LEU A 58 -2.20 -11.74 -7.19
C LEU A 58 -0.90 -12.43 -6.85
N ARG A 59 0.20 -11.91 -7.30
CA ARG A 59 1.54 -12.33 -6.89
C ARG A 59 2.46 -11.14 -6.86
N GLY A 60 3.45 -11.19 -6.01
CA GLY A 60 4.38 -10.10 -5.88
C GLY A 60 5.68 -10.47 -5.20
N PHE A 61 6.55 -9.50 -5.17
CA PHE A 61 7.83 -9.55 -4.50
C PHE A 61 8.03 -8.24 -3.74
N ASP A 62 8.35 -8.36 -2.47
CA ASP A 62 8.73 -7.24 -1.62
C ASP A 62 10.25 -7.19 -1.51
N SER A 63 10.85 -6.16 -2.11
CA SER A 63 12.31 -5.99 -2.13
C SER A 63 12.90 -5.70 -0.74
N ALA A 64 12.14 -5.07 0.16
CA ALA A 64 12.60 -4.75 1.50
C ALA A 64 12.80 -6.00 2.35
N THR A 65 11.90 -6.97 2.24
CA THR A 65 11.95 -8.22 2.99
C THR A 65 12.45 -9.41 2.17
N ARG A 66 12.66 -9.22 0.86
CA ARG A 66 12.98 -10.26 -0.13
C ARG A 66 11.99 -11.41 -0.13
N ARG A 67 10.73 -11.07 0.04
CA ARG A 67 9.64 -12.00 0.22
C ARG A 67 8.81 -12.10 -1.04
N LEU A 68 8.70 -13.30 -1.59
CA LEU A 68 7.72 -13.63 -2.62
C LEU A 68 6.39 -13.96 -1.95
N TRP A 69 5.30 -13.55 -2.57
CA TRP A 69 3.97 -13.86 -2.09
C TRP A 69 2.99 -14.10 -3.24
N ALA A 70 1.96 -14.85 -2.95
CA ALA A 70 0.85 -15.07 -3.86
C ALA A 70 -0.46 -15.06 -3.08
N GLN A 71 -1.50 -14.50 -3.68
CA GLN A 71 -2.83 -14.43 -3.10
C GLN A 71 -3.89 -14.69 -4.18
N THR A 72 -4.90 -15.44 -3.82
CA THR A 72 -6.07 -15.65 -4.67
C THR A 72 -7.28 -15.03 -4.00
N ASN A 73 -7.99 -14.20 -4.74
CA ASN A 73 -9.26 -13.61 -4.33
C ASN A 73 -10.39 -14.21 -5.14
N SER A 74 -11.46 -14.57 -4.48
CA SER A 74 -12.68 -15.10 -5.10
C SER A 74 -13.84 -14.20 -4.72
N ARG A 75 -14.49 -13.59 -5.71
CA ARG A 75 -15.60 -12.66 -5.50
C ARG A 75 -16.94 -13.36 -5.66
N TYR A 76 -17.81 -13.15 -4.70
CA TYR A 76 -19.20 -13.60 -4.69
C TYR A 76 -20.10 -12.42 -4.31
N GLY A 77 -20.57 -11.66 -5.30
CA GLY A 77 -21.34 -10.44 -5.05
C GLY A 77 -20.54 -9.40 -4.25
N SER A 78 -21.07 -9.01 -3.08
CA SER A 78 -20.43 -8.06 -2.16
C SER A 78 -19.35 -8.68 -1.28
N LEU A 79 -19.15 -9.99 -1.37
CA LEU A 79 -18.22 -10.74 -0.54
C LEU A 79 -17.03 -11.22 -1.38
N THR A 80 -15.84 -10.98 -0.88
CA THR A 80 -14.59 -11.48 -1.48
C THR A 80 -13.82 -12.27 -0.44
N PHE A 81 -13.54 -13.52 -0.75
CA PHE A 81 -12.64 -14.36 0.05
C PHE A 81 -11.24 -14.30 -0.52
N PHE A 82 -10.23 -14.34 0.32
CA PHE A 82 -8.85 -14.42 -0.14
C PHE A 82 -8.02 -15.36 0.72
N THR A 83 -7.05 -15.98 0.07
CA THR A 83 -6.03 -16.82 0.67
C THR A 83 -4.68 -16.44 0.11
N GLY A 84 -3.66 -16.42 0.93
CA GLY A 84 -2.32 -16.08 0.48
C GLY A 84 -1.23 -16.89 1.17
N LEU A 85 -0.09 -16.92 0.54
CA LEU A 85 1.09 -17.63 1.00
C LEU A 85 2.34 -16.83 0.62
N ALA A 86 3.30 -16.77 1.49
CA ALA A 86 4.59 -16.15 1.25
C ALA A 86 5.74 -17.14 1.29
N SER A 87 6.88 -16.74 0.71
CA SER A 87 8.08 -17.59 0.62
C SER A 87 8.72 -17.92 1.96
N ASP A 88 8.41 -17.15 3.02
CA ASP A 88 8.84 -17.43 4.39
C ASP A 88 7.94 -18.43 5.11
N GLY A 89 6.91 -18.94 4.44
CA GLY A 89 5.95 -19.92 4.97
C GLY A 89 4.74 -19.29 5.65
N GLU A 90 4.67 -17.95 5.78
CA GLU A 90 3.47 -17.31 6.31
C GLU A 90 2.29 -17.53 5.36
N ALA A 91 1.16 -17.90 5.91
CA ALA A 91 -0.10 -18.04 5.19
C ALA A 91 -1.15 -17.13 5.84
N TRP A 92 -2.05 -16.61 5.03
CA TRP A 92 -3.17 -15.80 5.52
C TRP A 92 -4.45 -16.14 4.79
N VAL A 93 -5.55 -15.96 5.48
CA VAL A 93 -6.89 -16.11 4.94
C VAL A 93 -7.75 -14.95 5.42
N GLY A 94 -8.73 -14.60 4.66
CA GLY A 94 -9.64 -13.56 5.08
C GLY A 94 -10.79 -13.36 4.12
N TYR A 95 -11.57 -12.37 4.44
CA TYR A 95 -12.66 -11.92 3.58
C TYR A 95 -12.85 -10.41 3.68
N SER A 96 -13.42 -9.89 2.63
CA SER A 96 -13.86 -8.51 2.51
C SER A 96 -15.33 -8.50 2.15
N ARG A 97 -16.14 -7.73 2.88
CA ARG A 97 -17.57 -7.60 2.63
C ARG A 97 -17.93 -6.12 2.49
N ARG A 98 -18.60 -5.79 1.41
CA ARG A 98 -19.17 -4.46 1.23
C ARG A 98 -20.54 -4.38 1.90
N VAL A 99 -20.73 -3.38 2.76
CA VAL A 99 -22.01 -3.05 3.40
C VAL A 99 -22.25 -1.57 3.14
N GLY A 100 -23.06 -1.26 2.11
CA GLY A 100 -23.29 0.10 1.67
C GLY A 100 -21.99 0.78 1.23
N TRP A 101 -21.60 1.85 1.92
CA TRP A 101 -20.40 2.64 1.66
C TRP A 101 -19.17 2.15 2.43
N THR A 102 -19.34 1.15 3.25
CA THR A 102 -18.29 0.60 4.12
C THR A 102 -17.89 -0.78 3.63
N THR A 103 -16.59 -1.04 3.65
CA THR A 103 -16.04 -2.37 3.42
C THR A 103 -15.43 -2.88 4.72
N LEU A 104 -15.88 -4.04 5.15
CA LEU A 104 -15.36 -4.77 6.31
C LEU A 104 -14.32 -5.76 5.83
N ASN A 105 -13.13 -5.73 6.41
CA ASN A 105 -12.05 -6.65 6.08
C ASN A 105 -11.63 -7.40 7.35
N ARG A 106 -11.54 -8.72 7.25
CA ARG A 106 -11.01 -9.58 8.32
C ARG A 106 -9.93 -10.46 7.75
N VAL A 107 -8.78 -10.46 8.39
CA VAL A 107 -7.61 -11.23 7.98
C VAL A 107 -7.07 -11.98 9.18
N SER A 108 -6.73 -13.24 8.98
CA SER A 108 -6.02 -14.08 9.95
C SER A 108 -4.76 -14.65 9.32
N SER A 109 -3.65 -14.54 10.02
CA SER A 109 -2.36 -15.06 9.56
C SER A 109 -1.92 -16.26 10.39
N SER A 110 -1.12 -17.13 9.78
CA SER A 110 -0.47 -18.25 10.46
C SER A 110 0.50 -17.84 11.58
N SER A 111 0.95 -16.57 11.55
CA SER A 111 1.74 -15.97 12.64
C SER A 111 0.91 -15.62 13.87
N GLY A 112 -0.41 -15.84 13.85
CA GLY A 112 -1.33 -15.51 14.92
C GLY A 112 -1.89 -14.07 14.87
N GLN A 113 -1.49 -13.28 13.91
CA GLN A 113 -2.02 -11.93 13.73
C GLN A 113 -3.42 -11.98 13.14
N ARG A 114 -4.28 -11.13 13.67
CA ARG A 114 -5.65 -10.93 13.20
C ARG A 114 -5.92 -9.46 13.02
N PHE A 115 -6.47 -9.09 11.88
CA PHE A 115 -6.80 -7.72 11.54
C PHE A 115 -8.28 -7.60 11.22
N ASN A 116 -8.90 -6.55 11.77
CA ASN A 116 -10.24 -6.11 11.42
C ASN A 116 -10.12 -4.67 10.94
N LEU A 117 -10.38 -4.43 9.67
CA LEU A 117 -10.33 -3.10 9.07
C LEU A 117 -11.69 -2.74 8.50
N HIS A 118 -12.15 -1.54 8.84
CA HIS A 118 -13.34 -0.93 8.28
C HIS A 118 -12.90 0.18 7.33
N CYS A 119 -13.21 0.05 6.08
CA CYS A 119 -12.86 1.04 5.05
C CYS A 119 -14.12 1.69 4.51
N SER A 120 -14.13 3.02 4.43
CA SER A 120 -15.19 3.79 3.80
C SER A 120 -14.65 4.60 2.63
N LEU A 121 -15.52 4.94 1.67
CA LEU A 121 -15.14 5.74 0.51
C LEU A 121 -14.67 7.16 0.89
N LEU A 122 -15.14 7.69 2.01
CA LEU A 122 -14.89 9.05 2.44
C LEU A 122 -13.90 9.17 3.61
N GLY A 123 -13.75 8.12 4.43
CA GLY A 123 -12.98 8.17 5.67
C GLY A 123 -11.73 7.29 5.72
N GLY A 124 -11.38 6.60 4.63
CA GLY A 124 -10.28 5.64 4.62
C GLY A 124 -10.56 4.40 5.47
N CYS A 125 -9.52 3.68 5.85
CA CYS A 125 -9.60 2.45 6.64
C CYS A 125 -9.25 2.71 8.11
N ARG A 126 -9.98 2.08 9.00
CA ARG A 126 -9.78 2.13 10.45
C ARG A 126 -9.75 0.75 11.07
#